data_988b84e87329bed12c6b8bcfde9cb085
#
_entry.id   988b84e87329bed12c6b8bcfde9cb085
#
_cell.length_a   1.000
_cell.length_b   1.000
_cell.length_c   1.000
_cell.angle_alpha   90.00
_cell.angle_beta   90.00
_cell.angle_gamma   90.00
#
_symmetry.space_group_name_H-M   'P 1'
#
loop_
_entity.id
_entity.type
_entity.pdbx_description
1 polymer ?
#
loop_
_entity_poly.entity_id
_entity_poly.type
_entity_poly.pdbx_seq_one_letter_code
_entity_poly.pdbx_strand_id
1 'polypeptide(L)'
;MEKIKMTTPLVEMDGDEMTRILWQMIKDELLLPYIDLKTEYYDLGLEHRNETDDQVTVDSANATLKYGVAVKCATITPNAARMTEYNLKEMWKSPNGTIRAILDGTVFRAPILVKGIVPYVKNWTKPITIARHAYGDVYKNTGVQGTRPR
;
A
#
# COMPACT_ATOMS: atom_id res chain seq x y z
N MET A 1 1.39 -17.85 -27.66
CA MET A 1 1.67 -18.58 -26.40
C MET A 1 0.36 -18.61 -25.61
N GLU A 2 -0.01 -19.75 -25.03
CA GLU A 2 -1.21 -19.81 -24.19
C GLU A 2 -0.98 -19.00 -22.91
N LYS A 3 -1.96 -18.15 -22.55
CA LYS A 3 -1.85 -17.33 -21.35
C LYS A 3 -2.08 -18.15 -20.09
N ILE A 4 -1.40 -17.79 -19.01
CA ILE A 4 -1.62 -18.37 -17.68
C ILE A 4 -3.00 -17.92 -17.20
N LYS A 5 -3.86 -18.89 -16.87
CA LYS A 5 -5.21 -18.61 -16.37
C LYS A 5 -5.18 -18.34 -14.86
N MET A 6 -5.78 -17.24 -14.46
CA MET A 6 -5.99 -16.93 -13.04
C MET A 6 -7.26 -17.62 -12.53
N THR A 7 -7.15 -18.23 -11.36
CA THR A 7 -8.28 -18.84 -10.64
C THR A 7 -8.95 -17.85 -9.69
N THR A 8 -8.18 -16.94 -9.13
CA THR A 8 -8.65 -15.92 -8.19
C THR A 8 -8.32 -14.52 -8.76
N PRO A 9 -9.24 -13.56 -8.71
CA PRO A 9 -8.96 -12.22 -9.18
C PRO A 9 -7.91 -11.53 -8.31
N LEU A 10 -7.11 -10.66 -8.92
CA LEU A 10 -6.23 -9.73 -8.24
C LEU A 10 -7.03 -8.51 -7.83
N VAL A 11 -7.02 -8.15 -6.55
CA VAL A 11 -7.55 -6.85 -6.11
C VAL A 11 -6.60 -5.76 -6.57
N GLU A 12 -7.09 -4.91 -7.45
CA GLU A 12 -6.32 -3.84 -8.06
C GLU A 12 -6.72 -2.51 -7.41
N MET A 13 -5.79 -1.95 -6.63
CA MET A 13 -5.97 -0.66 -5.97
C MET A 13 -5.16 0.38 -6.72
N ASP A 14 -5.80 1.06 -7.65
CA ASP A 14 -5.17 2.12 -8.43
C ASP A 14 -4.86 3.33 -7.56
N GLY A 15 -3.96 4.18 -8.02
CA GLY A 15 -3.45 5.28 -7.23
C GLY A 15 -3.53 6.62 -7.93
N ASP A 16 -2.68 7.52 -7.47
CA ASP A 16 -2.61 8.88 -7.96
C ASP A 16 -1.43 9.10 -8.93
N GLU A 17 -1.55 10.13 -9.73
CA GLU A 17 -0.47 10.71 -10.53
C GLU A 17 0.25 9.66 -11.41
N MET A 18 1.57 9.69 -11.39
CA MET A 18 2.45 8.87 -12.22
C MET A 18 2.28 7.35 -11.96
N THR A 19 1.94 6.95 -10.74
CA THR A 19 1.85 5.52 -10.41
C THR A 19 0.70 4.82 -11.11
N ARG A 20 -0.39 5.52 -11.39
CA ARG A 20 -1.51 5.05 -12.22
C ARG A 20 -1.03 4.71 -13.64
N ILE A 21 -0.26 5.58 -14.24
CA ILE A 21 0.29 5.40 -15.60
C ILE A 21 1.28 4.24 -15.61
N LEU A 22 2.21 4.21 -14.66
CA LEU A 22 3.20 3.13 -14.56
C LEU A 22 2.54 1.76 -14.35
N TRP A 23 1.51 1.70 -13.52
CA TRP A 23 0.77 0.45 -13.32
C TRP A 23 0.06 -0.01 -14.59
N GLN A 24 -0.54 0.91 -15.35
CA GLN A 24 -1.15 0.58 -16.63
C GLN A 24 -0.12 0.01 -17.62
N MET A 25 1.07 0.64 -17.72
CA MET A 25 2.16 0.13 -18.56
C MET A 25 2.60 -1.28 -18.11
N ILE A 26 2.69 -1.54 -16.81
CA ILE A 26 3.02 -2.87 -16.27
C ILE A 26 1.95 -3.89 -16.69
N LYS A 27 0.68 -3.55 -16.60
CA LYS A 27 -0.40 -4.44 -17.07
C LYS A 27 -0.26 -4.73 -18.56
N ASP A 28 -0.10 -3.71 -19.37
CA ASP A 28 -0.11 -3.84 -20.82
C ASP A 28 1.12 -4.57 -21.37
N GLU A 29 2.30 -4.29 -20.83
CA GLU A 29 3.56 -4.79 -21.37
C GLU A 29 4.05 -6.08 -20.69
N LEU A 30 3.76 -6.26 -19.39
CA LEU A 30 4.32 -7.36 -18.61
C LEU A 30 3.30 -8.41 -18.15
N LEU A 31 2.04 -8.05 -17.96
CA LEU A 31 1.04 -8.98 -17.44
C LEU A 31 0.12 -9.52 -18.52
N LEU A 32 -0.59 -8.65 -19.22
CA LEU A 32 -1.60 -9.04 -20.20
C LEU A 32 -1.08 -9.88 -21.37
N PRO A 33 0.18 -9.75 -21.84
CA PRO A 33 0.70 -10.64 -22.87
C PRO A 33 0.79 -12.12 -22.42
N TYR A 34 1.00 -12.37 -21.13
CA TYR A 34 1.31 -13.69 -20.58
C TYR A 34 0.22 -14.27 -19.68
N ILE A 35 -0.62 -13.43 -19.11
CA ILE A 35 -1.61 -13.79 -18.10
C ILE A 35 -3.01 -13.40 -18.58
N ASP A 36 -3.97 -14.30 -18.39
CA ASP A 36 -5.41 -13.99 -18.49
C ASP A 36 -5.82 -13.26 -17.20
N LEU A 37 -5.41 -11.98 -17.13
CA LEU A 37 -5.50 -11.16 -15.92
C LEU A 37 -6.96 -10.86 -15.60
N LYS A 38 -7.38 -11.28 -14.41
CA LYS A 38 -8.67 -10.94 -13.81
C LYS A 38 -8.42 -10.02 -12.64
N THR A 39 -9.04 -8.85 -12.66
CA THR A 39 -8.90 -7.88 -11.58
C THR A 39 -10.27 -7.54 -10.98
N GLU A 40 -10.26 -7.25 -9.68
CA GLU A 40 -11.34 -6.52 -9.01
C GLU A 40 -10.79 -5.13 -8.71
N TYR A 41 -11.28 -4.14 -9.45
CA TYR A 41 -10.70 -2.81 -9.53
C TYR A 41 -11.29 -1.85 -8.50
N TYR A 42 -10.41 -1.11 -7.81
CA TYR A 42 -10.73 -0.03 -6.89
C TYR A 42 -9.88 1.19 -7.20
N ASP A 43 -10.51 2.32 -7.47
CA ASP A 43 -9.82 3.58 -7.65
C ASP A 43 -9.55 4.25 -6.30
N LEU A 44 -8.29 4.21 -5.83
CA LEU A 44 -7.86 4.89 -4.61
C LEU A 44 -7.25 6.27 -4.89
N GLY A 45 -7.50 6.84 -6.06
CA GLY A 45 -7.17 8.22 -6.36
C GLY A 45 -7.87 9.19 -5.40
N LEU A 46 -7.19 10.29 -5.08
CA LEU A 46 -7.66 11.23 -4.05
C LEU A 46 -9.05 11.80 -4.34
N GLU A 47 -9.36 12.07 -5.61
CA GLU A 47 -10.67 12.60 -6.03
C GLU A 47 -11.78 11.59 -5.74
N HIS A 48 -11.62 10.34 -6.19
CA HIS A 48 -12.63 9.30 -5.97
C HIS A 48 -12.78 8.91 -4.51
N ARG A 49 -11.70 8.93 -3.73
CA ARG A 49 -11.76 8.76 -2.27
C ARG A 49 -12.56 9.88 -1.62
N ASN A 50 -12.41 11.12 -2.09
CA ASN A 50 -13.17 12.26 -1.61
C ASN A 50 -14.66 12.16 -1.96
N GLU A 51 -15.00 11.64 -3.14
CA GLU A 51 -16.38 11.39 -3.56
C GLU A 51 -17.06 10.34 -2.68
N THR A 52 -16.35 9.27 -2.36
CA THR A 52 -16.84 8.10 -1.60
C THR A 52 -16.64 8.21 -0.09
N ASP A 53 -16.24 9.37 0.41
CA ASP A 53 -15.91 9.58 1.84
C ASP A 53 -14.92 8.51 2.37
N ASP A 54 -13.92 8.18 1.54
CA ASP A 54 -12.88 7.15 1.73
C ASP A 54 -13.41 5.71 1.88
N GLN A 55 -14.70 5.46 1.61
CA GLN A 55 -15.29 4.12 1.70
C GLN A 55 -14.61 3.13 0.74
N VAL A 56 -14.20 3.59 -0.44
CA VAL A 56 -13.48 2.75 -1.43
C VAL A 56 -12.19 2.13 -0.86
N THR A 57 -11.52 2.82 0.06
CA THR A 57 -10.33 2.26 0.74
C THR A 57 -10.69 1.08 1.63
N VAL A 58 -11.82 1.16 2.35
CA VAL A 58 -12.32 0.08 3.20
C VAL A 58 -12.78 -1.10 2.36
N ASP A 59 -13.50 -0.84 1.27
CA ASP A 59 -14.02 -1.87 0.37
C ASP A 59 -12.89 -2.65 -0.30
N SER A 60 -11.83 -1.97 -0.74
CA SER A 60 -10.65 -2.60 -1.33
C SER A 60 -9.89 -3.48 -0.33
N ALA A 61 -9.81 -3.08 0.94
CA ALA A 61 -9.21 -3.89 1.99
C ALA A 61 -10.04 -5.15 2.28
N ASN A 62 -11.37 -5.03 2.35
CA ASN A 62 -12.26 -6.18 2.52
C ASN A 62 -12.21 -7.14 1.34
N ALA A 63 -12.13 -6.63 0.12
CA ALA A 63 -11.89 -7.46 -1.06
C ALA A 63 -10.56 -8.22 -0.97
N THR A 64 -9.52 -7.57 -0.45
CA THR A 64 -8.22 -8.22 -0.24
C THR A 64 -8.30 -9.34 0.79
N LEU A 65 -9.07 -9.18 1.87
CA LEU A 65 -9.33 -10.27 2.82
C LEU A 65 -10.04 -11.45 2.14
N LYS A 66 -10.99 -11.15 1.25
CA LYS A 66 -11.76 -12.17 0.51
C LYS A 66 -10.92 -12.96 -0.49
N TYR A 67 -10.08 -12.27 -1.27
CA TYR A 67 -9.33 -12.89 -2.37
C TYR A 67 -7.89 -13.26 -2.02
N GLY A 68 -7.34 -12.71 -0.95
CA GLY A 68 -6.02 -13.04 -0.42
C GLY A 68 -4.83 -12.42 -1.16
N VAL A 69 -5.05 -11.64 -2.22
CA VAL A 69 -3.98 -11.00 -2.99
C VAL A 69 -4.44 -9.64 -3.53
N ALA A 70 -3.56 -8.65 -3.41
CA ALA A 70 -3.81 -7.32 -3.93
C ALA A 70 -2.52 -6.67 -4.43
N VAL A 71 -2.65 -5.75 -5.36
CA VAL A 71 -1.63 -4.78 -5.71
C VAL A 71 -2.16 -3.37 -5.42
N LYS A 72 -1.32 -2.54 -4.82
CA LYS A 72 -1.67 -1.16 -4.51
C LYS A 72 -0.66 -0.19 -5.09
N CYS A 73 -1.15 0.74 -5.89
CA CYS A 73 -0.38 1.88 -6.36
C CYS A 73 -0.19 2.93 -5.26
N ALA A 74 0.75 3.85 -5.44
CA ALA A 74 0.93 4.96 -4.52
C ALA A 74 -0.25 5.91 -4.55
N THR A 75 -0.62 6.42 -3.39
CA THR A 75 -1.76 7.32 -3.20
C THR A 75 -1.32 8.59 -2.48
N ILE A 76 -1.95 9.70 -2.78
CA ILE A 76 -1.75 10.96 -2.08
C ILE A 76 -2.35 10.88 -0.69
N THR A 77 -1.56 11.26 0.33
CA THR A 77 -2.08 11.58 1.66
C THR A 77 -2.15 13.09 1.75
N PRO A 78 -3.34 13.69 1.79
CA PRO A 78 -3.49 15.14 1.71
C PRO A 78 -2.93 15.84 2.95
N ASN A 79 -2.34 17.00 2.73
CA ASN A 79 -1.99 17.99 3.73
C ASN A 79 -2.86 19.24 3.55
N ALA A 80 -2.65 20.27 4.36
CA ALA A 80 -3.46 21.50 4.31
C ALA A 80 -3.46 22.17 2.92
N ALA A 81 -2.34 22.15 2.20
CA ALA A 81 -2.28 22.71 0.84
C ALA A 81 -3.12 21.90 -0.16
N ARG A 82 -3.08 20.58 -0.07
CA ARG A 82 -3.87 19.67 -0.92
C ARG A 82 -5.38 19.78 -0.68
N MET A 83 -5.79 20.16 0.54
CA MET A 83 -7.21 20.43 0.87
C MET A 83 -7.83 21.47 -0.09
N THR A 84 -7.11 22.56 -0.30
CA THR A 84 -7.57 23.64 -1.19
C THR A 84 -7.41 23.26 -2.66
N GLU A 85 -6.30 22.66 -3.03
CA GLU A 85 -5.97 22.28 -4.40
C GLU A 85 -7.01 21.31 -5.00
N TYR A 86 -7.44 20.32 -4.22
CA TYR A 86 -8.39 19.29 -4.64
C TYR A 86 -9.83 19.53 -4.14
N ASN A 87 -10.09 20.65 -3.48
CA ASN A 87 -11.40 20.97 -2.90
C ASN A 87 -11.94 19.81 -2.05
N LEU A 88 -11.12 19.29 -1.13
CA LEU A 88 -11.47 18.13 -0.33
C LEU A 88 -12.46 18.47 0.78
N LYS A 89 -13.36 17.54 1.07
CA LYS A 89 -14.32 17.62 2.19
C LYS A 89 -13.61 17.58 3.54
N GLU A 90 -12.56 16.74 3.64
CA GLU A 90 -11.72 16.62 4.82
C GLU A 90 -10.30 16.15 4.48
N MET A 91 -9.40 16.25 5.45
CA MET A 91 -8.04 15.75 5.31
C MET A 91 -7.99 14.24 5.51
N TRP A 92 -8.27 13.48 4.43
CA TRP A 92 -8.36 12.03 4.45
C TRP A 92 -7.09 11.38 5.00
N LYS A 93 -7.27 10.32 5.78
CA LYS A 93 -6.16 9.53 6.33
C LYS A 93 -5.41 8.80 5.21
N SER A 94 -4.20 8.35 5.52
CA SER A 94 -3.44 7.51 4.59
C SER A 94 -4.16 6.19 4.33
N PRO A 95 -4.47 5.83 3.08
CA PRO A 95 -5.05 4.53 2.76
C PRO A 95 -4.18 3.36 3.21
N ASN A 96 -2.85 3.55 3.25
CA ASN A 96 -1.93 2.52 3.74
C ASN A 96 -2.20 2.14 5.20
N GLY A 97 -2.52 3.13 6.03
CA GLY A 97 -2.87 2.90 7.44
C GLY A 97 -4.19 2.16 7.59
N THR A 98 -5.23 2.60 6.86
CA THR A 98 -6.56 1.98 6.88
C THR A 98 -6.51 0.53 6.39
N ILE A 99 -5.91 0.28 5.23
CA ILE A 99 -5.80 -1.05 4.65
C ILE A 99 -5.03 -1.99 5.59
N ARG A 100 -3.87 -1.57 6.09
CA ARG A 100 -3.08 -2.41 7.02
C ARG A 100 -3.82 -2.71 8.31
N ALA A 101 -4.55 -1.75 8.85
CA ALA A 101 -5.34 -1.96 10.06
C ALA A 101 -6.48 -2.98 9.86
N ILE A 102 -7.10 -3.00 8.68
CA ILE A 102 -8.16 -3.95 8.32
C ILE A 102 -7.56 -5.35 8.06
N LEU A 103 -6.44 -5.42 7.33
CA LEU A 103 -5.77 -6.68 7.03
C LEU A 103 -5.12 -7.31 8.26
N ASP A 104 -4.75 -6.48 9.25
CA ASP A 104 -4.08 -6.89 10.49
C ASP A 104 -2.74 -7.61 10.27
N GLY A 105 -2.11 -8.04 11.37
CA GLY A 105 -0.91 -8.87 11.34
C GLY A 105 0.41 -8.10 11.47
N THR A 106 1.50 -8.86 11.41
CA THR A 106 2.86 -8.33 11.52
C THR A 106 3.68 -8.75 10.32
N VAL A 107 4.30 -7.78 9.65
CA VAL A 107 5.23 -8.02 8.55
C VAL A 107 6.66 -8.09 9.07
N PHE A 108 7.33 -9.19 8.81
CA PHE A 108 8.74 -9.36 9.10
C PHE A 108 9.56 -9.17 7.83
N ARG A 109 10.56 -8.31 7.89
CA ARG A 109 11.46 -8.02 6.77
C ARG A 109 12.88 -8.41 7.13
N ALA A 110 13.48 -9.30 6.36
CA ALA A 110 14.90 -9.63 6.42
C ALA A 110 15.62 -8.95 5.25
N PRO A 111 16.89 -8.54 5.42
CA PRO A 111 17.67 -8.00 4.31
C PRO A 111 17.84 -9.02 3.19
N ILE A 112 17.69 -8.57 1.97
CA ILE A 112 18.01 -9.36 0.78
C ILE A 112 19.46 -9.05 0.41
N LEU A 113 20.34 -10.05 0.56
CA LEU A 113 21.74 -9.93 0.20
C LEU A 113 22.00 -10.59 -1.16
N VAL A 114 22.61 -9.86 -2.07
CA VAL A 114 22.95 -10.36 -3.40
C VAL A 114 24.42 -10.78 -3.41
N LYS A 115 24.70 -12.00 -3.86
CA LYS A 115 26.07 -12.51 -3.97
C LYS A 115 26.92 -11.60 -4.87
N GLY A 116 28.09 -11.19 -4.37
CA GLY A 116 29.01 -10.31 -5.09
C GLY A 116 28.74 -8.81 -4.92
N ILE A 117 27.64 -8.42 -4.24
CA ILE A 117 27.37 -7.03 -3.89
C ILE A 117 27.66 -6.83 -2.40
N VAL A 118 28.56 -5.89 -2.10
CA VAL A 118 28.87 -5.56 -0.70
C VAL A 118 27.74 -4.71 -0.12
N PRO A 119 27.16 -5.11 1.04
CA PRO A 119 26.13 -4.32 1.71
C PRO A 119 26.62 -2.92 2.05
N TYR A 120 25.72 -1.93 2.02
CA TYR A 120 26.06 -0.55 2.34
C TYR A 120 26.69 -0.40 3.73
N VAL A 121 26.17 -1.12 4.73
CA VAL A 121 26.74 -1.16 6.09
C VAL A 121 27.56 -2.44 6.25
N LYS A 122 28.88 -2.33 6.02
CA LYS A 122 29.80 -3.46 5.99
C LYS A 122 29.96 -4.19 7.34
N ASN A 123 29.74 -3.47 8.45
CA ASN A 123 29.94 -4.00 9.79
C ASN A 123 28.76 -4.86 10.30
N TRP A 124 27.66 -4.91 9.56
CA TRP A 124 26.53 -5.75 9.93
C TRP A 124 26.78 -7.19 9.47
N THR A 125 27.24 -8.00 10.38
CA THR A 125 27.64 -9.40 10.12
C THR A 125 26.60 -10.41 10.59
N LYS A 126 25.57 -9.95 11.30
CA LYS A 126 24.47 -10.78 11.81
C LYS A 126 23.16 -10.43 11.12
N PRO A 127 22.24 -11.39 10.96
CA PRO A 127 20.90 -11.11 10.44
C PRO A 127 20.19 -10.06 11.28
N ILE A 128 19.56 -9.09 10.62
CA ILE A 128 18.69 -8.08 11.26
C ILE A 128 17.30 -8.27 10.67
N THR A 129 16.33 -8.55 11.53
CA THR A 129 14.94 -8.67 11.14
C THR A 129 14.18 -7.46 11.67
N ILE A 130 13.46 -6.78 10.79
CA ILE A 130 12.62 -5.64 11.14
C ILE A 130 11.17 -6.09 11.07
N ALA A 131 10.46 -5.96 12.20
CA ALA A 131 9.03 -6.24 12.29
C ALA A 131 8.23 -4.95 12.23
N ARG A 132 7.11 -4.98 11.51
CA ARG A 132 6.14 -3.89 11.47
C ARG A 132 4.76 -4.44 11.77
N HIS A 133 4.15 -3.99 12.87
CA HIS A 133 2.78 -4.34 13.23
C HIS A 133 1.79 -3.42 12.52
N ALA A 134 0.69 -3.98 12.01
CA ALA A 134 -0.29 -3.24 11.23
C ALA A 134 -1.01 -2.17 12.06
N TYR A 135 -1.27 -2.43 13.33
CA TYR A 135 -2.04 -1.55 14.20
C TYR A 135 -1.18 -0.57 15.00
N GLY A 136 -0.03 -0.98 15.51
CA GLY A 136 0.82 -0.23 16.45
C GLY A 136 1.93 0.60 15.79
N ASP A 137 1.78 1.00 14.55
CA ASP A 137 2.78 1.79 13.85
C ASP A 137 2.55 3.32 13.97
N VAL A 138 3.27 4.11 13.19
CA VAL A 138 3.22 5.58 13.19
C VAL A 138 1.81 6.18 13.04
N TYR A 139 0.86 5.45 12.48
CA TYR A 139 -0.52 5.92 12.28
C TYR A 139 -1.40 5.81 13.54
N LYS A 140 -0.98 5.04 14.54
CA LYS A 140 -1.73 4.76 15.77
C LYS A 140 -0.91 5.00 17.05
N ASN A 141 0.16 5.78 16.95
CA ASN A 141 1.00 6.09 18.10
C ASN A 141 0.26 6.93 19.13
N THR A 142 0.39 6.52 20.38
CA THR A 142 0.06 7.34 21.55
C THR A 142 1.35 7.68 22.27
N GLY A 143 1.70 8.96 22.30
CA GLY A 143 2.84 9.45 23.05
C GLY A 143 2.46 9.79 24.48
N VAL A 144 3.18 9.28 25.45
CA VAL A 144 3.09 9.71 26.85
C VAL A 144 4.33 10.52 27.19
N GLN A 145 4.15 11.77 27.50
CA GLN A 145 5.25 12.63 27.95
C GLN A 145 5.49 12.36 29.45
N GLY A 146 6.52 11.60 29.76
CA GLY A 146 6.94 11.36 31.12
C GLY A 146 7.53 12.65 31.74
N THR A 147 7.01 13.10 32.87
CA THR A 147 7.68 14.09 33.70
C THR A 147 8.87 13.42 34.36
N ARG A 148 10.11 13.87 34.08
CA ARG A 148 11.26 13.43 34.87
C ARG A 148 11.06 13.91 36.29
N PRO A 149 11.17 13.04 37.31
CA PRO A 149 11.28 13.52 38.69
C PRO A 149 12.54 14.38 38.82
N ARG A 150 12.40 15.55 39.46
CA ARG A 150 13.52 16.43 39.78
C ARG A 150 14.40 15.80 40.85
#